data_9aedf23fb7241ed1ad4710d455c4db8a
#
_entry.id   9aedf23fb7241ed1ad4710d455c4db8a
#
_cell.length_a   1.000
_cell.length_b   1.000
_cell.length_c   1.000
_cell.angle_alpha   90.00
_cell.angle_beta   90.00
_cell.angle_gamma   90.00
#
_symmetry.space_group_name_H-M   'P 1'
#
loop_
_entity.id
_entity.type
_entity.pdbx_description
1 polymer ?
#
loop_
_entity_poly.entity_id
_entity_poly.type
_entity_poly.pdbx_seq_one_letter_code
_entity_poly.pdbx_strand_id
1 'polypeptide(L)'
;IIGDGKLSVVNEAEIPSIIYKVFSEFGLKRFCISVNNRKILNGFYAMLGLTEKSGDIMRTVDKLDKIGPDKVRVILVEDIGLSEQDAGEILRFIAIRGTNAEVLGRLEAYRGRDEAFDTGLDELTTVTKYLAAFGVPEENFAVDLTIARGLDYYTGTVYETRMLDHPEIGAICAGGRYDNLAEYYSDRSLPGVGVAIGLTRLFYVLDEQGMLNPDLLTAPADVLLLPMTDDFTAAVELATRFRNAGLRTQIYSEQKKFKAKMTYADKLGIPYVVFLGEDEIAQGTCSVKNLRTGQQVSLSPDEAVELIRKGISELNKGSVILEK
;
A
#
# COMPACT_ATOMS: atom_id res chain seq x y z
N ILE A 1 7.96 4.51 -11.62
CA ILE A 1 9.19 4.67 -12.45
C ILE A 1 8.74 5.11 -13.83
N ILE A 2 9.38 6.13 -14.36
CA ILE A 2 9.04 6.68 -15.68
C ILE A 2 10.34 6.72 -16.52
N GLY A 3 10.26 6.22 -17.75
CA GLY A 3 11.33 6.29 -18.73
C GLY A 3 11.15 7.45 -19.70
N ASP A 4 12.22 7.93 -20.30
CA ASP A 4 12.18 8.88 -21.41
C ASP A 4 12.38 8.11 -22.72
N GLY A 5 11.29 7.89 -23.44
CA GLY A 5 11.23 7.11 -24.69
C GLY A 5 11.30 5.58 -24.49
N LYS A 6 11.97 5.08 -23.46
CA LYS A 6 12.14 3.65 -23.19
C LYS A 6 12.03 3.33 -21.69
N LEU A 7 11.48 2.16 -21.38
CA LEU A 7 11.47 1.62 -20.03
C LEU A 7 11.80 0.12 -20.06
N SER A 8 12.84 -0.27 -19.33
CA SER A 8 13.28 -1.66 -19.24
C SER A 8 12.29 -2.54 -18.48
N VAL A 9 12.12 -3.79 -18.91
CA VAL A 9 11.32 -4.80 -18.22
C VAL A 9 11.79 -5.05 -16.78
N VAL A 10 13.05 -4.79 -16.45
CA VAL A 10 13.55 -4.91 -15.07
C VAL A 10 12.75 -4.06 -14.09
N ASN A 11 12.29 -2.87 -14.51
CA ASN A 11 11.49 -1.99 -13.67
C ASN A 11 10.10 -2.58 -13.36
N GLU A 12 9.60 -3.45 -14.22
CA GLU A 12 8.32 -4.17 -14.00
C GLU A 12 8.45 -5.25 -12.92
N ALA A 13 9.66 -5.74 -12.63
CA ALA A 13 9.92 -6.61 -11.49
C ALA A 13 10.34 -5.82 -10.23
N GLU A 14 10.98 -4.66 -10.41
CA GLU A 14 11.43 -3.82 -9.29
C GLU A 14 10.23 -3.30 -8.47
N ILE A 15 9.16 -2.84 -9.12
CA ILE A 15 7.96 -2.33 -8.43
C ILE A 15 7.34 -3.38 -7.50
N PRO A 16 7.01 -4.63 -7.93
CA PRO A 16 6.49 -5.63 -7.00
C PRO A 16 7.52 -6.08 -5.95
N SER A 17 8.82 -6.01 -6.20
CA SER A 17 9.83 -6.27 -5.17
C SER A 17 9.79 -5.21 -4.04
N ILE A 18 9.52 -3.95 -4.40
CA ILE A 18 9.29 -2.87 -3.41
C ILE A 18 8.02 -3.15 -2.62
N ILE A 19 6.93 -3.60 -3.27
CA ILE A 19 5.69 -3.99 -2.57
C ILE A 19 5.97 -5.09 -1.55
N TYR A 20 6.69 -6.13 -1.96
CA TYR A 20 7.07 -7.22 -1.08
C TYR A 20 7.85 -6.71 0.13
N LYS A 21 8.86 -5.87 -0.10
CA LYS A 21 9.68 -5.30 0.97
C LYS A 21 8.86 -4.45 1.93
N VAL A 22 8.04 -3.55 1.41
CA VAL A 22 7.19 -2.66 2.23
C VAL A 22 6.24 -3.48 3.11
N PHE A 23 5.53 -4.44 2.55
CA PHE A 23 4.58 -5.25 3.32
C PHE A 23 5.27 -6.18 4.32
N SER A 24 6.42 -6.74 3.97
CA SER A 24 7.21 -7.58 4.89
C SER A 24 7.78 -6.77 6.05
N GLU A 25 8.35 -5.58 5.80
CA GLU A 25 8.85 -4.67 6.85
C GLU A 25 7.71 -4.13 7.73
N PHE A 26 6.52 -3.96 7.16
CA PHE A 26 5.33 -3.60 7.88
C PHE A 26 4.81 -4.72 8.80
N GLY A 27 5.26 -5.95 8.59
CA GLY A 27 4.89 -7.14 9.36
C GLY A 27 3.77 -7.99 8.74
N LEU A 28 3.34 -7.70 7.52
CA LEU A 28 2.38 -8.52 6.80
C LEU A 28 3.11 -9.75 6.23
N LYS A 29 2.78 -10.95 6.71
CA LYS A 29 3.49 -12.19 6.31
C LYS A 29 2.77 -12.97 5.21
N ARG A 30 1.44 -12.99 5.25
CA ARG A 30 0.62 -13.85 4.39
C ARG A 30 -0.09 -13.03 3.32
N PHE A 31 0.65 -12.73 2.27
CA PHE A 31 0.14 -12.05 1.07
C PHE A 31 0.78 -12.63 -0.19
N CYS A 32 0.09 -12.47 -1.32
CA CYS A 32 0.59 -12.87 -2.63
C CYS A 32 0.44 -11.71 -3.61
N ILE A 33 1.49 -11.48 -4.39
CA ILE A 33 1.53 -10.54 -5.51
C ILE A 33 1.23 -11.35 -6.77
N SER A 34 0.02 -11.29 -7.24
CA SER A 34 -0.37 -11.88 -8.51
C SER A 34 0.13 -11.02 -9.67
N VAL A 35 0.69 -11.64 -10.68
CA VAL A 35 1.31 -10.97 -11.84
C VAL A 35 0.75 -11.56 -13.13
N ASN A 36 0.42 -10.69 -14.09
CA ASN A 36 0.03 -11.07 -15.45
C ASN A 36 0.65 -10.08 -16.45
N ASN A 37 0.49 -10.36 -17.75
CA ASN A 37 0.85 -9.42 -18.81
C ASN A 37 -0.32 -9.24 -19.77
N ARG A 38 -0.72 -8.01 -20.03
CA ARG A 38 -1.88 -7.71 -20.90
C ARG A 38 -1.69 -8.16 -22.35
N LYS A 39 -0.43 -8.22 -22.81
CA LYS A 39 -0.12 -8.72 -24.16
C LYS A 39 -0.47 -10.21 -24.31
N ILE A 40 -0.31 -11.01 -23.26
CA ILE A 40 -0.72 -12.43 -23.25
C ILE A 40 -2.23 -12.55 -23.46
N LEU A 41 -3.03 -11.77 -22.73
CA LEU A 41 -4.48 -11.80 -22.88
C LEU A 41 -4.91 -11.31 -24.26
N ASN A 42 -4.38 -10.16 -24.71
CA ASN A 42 -4.68 -9.58 -26.02
C ASN A 42 -4.31 -10.55 -27.16
N GLY A 43 -3.11 -11.13 -27.11
CA GLY A 43 -2.65 -12.08 -28.12
C GLY A 43 -3.48 -13.37 -28.11
N PHE A 44 -3.88 -13.86 -26.93
CA PHE A 44 -4.78 -15.01 -26.87
C PHE A 44 -6.15 -14.72 -27.50
N TYR A 45 -6.72 -13.54 -27.24
CA TYR A 45 -7.99 -13.14 -27.88
C TYR A 45 -7.83 -12.91 -29.37
N ALA A 46 -6.68 -12.42 -29.84
CA ALA A 46 -6.37 -12.31 -31.25
C ALA A 46 -6.30 -13.66 -31.96
N MET A 47 -5.73 -14.70 -31.31
CA MET A 47 -5.72 -16.08 -31.84
C MET A 47 -7.13 -16.65 -32.05
N LEU A 48 -8.12 -16.18 -31.28
CA LEU A 48 -9.53 -16.51 -31.42
C LEU A 48 -10.29 -15.61 -32.40
N GLY A 49 -9.62 -14.61 -33.03
CA GLY A 49 -10.25 -13.61 -33.88
C GLY A 49 -11.10 -12.58 -33.14
N LEU A 50 -10.85 -12.38 -31.85
CA LEU A 50 -11.66 -11.55 -30.95
C LEU A 50 -10.98 -10.22 -30.57
N THR A 51 -10.03 -9.73 -31.35
CA THR A 51 -9.24 -8.51 -31.07
C THR A 51 -10.11 -7.31 -30.76
N GLU A 52 -11.15 -7.05 -31.53
CA GLU A 52 -12.05 -5.91 -31.34
C GLU A 52 -12.88 -5.99 -30.05
N LYS A 53 -13.10 -7.19 -29.54
CA LYS A 53 -13.85 -7.47 -28.31
C LYS A 53 -12.97 -7.62 -27.07
N SER A 54 -11.63 -7.53 -27.22
CA SER A 54 -10.68 -7.84 -26.14
C SER A 54 -10.91 -6.99 -24.88
N GLY A 55 -11.23 -5.70 -25.03
CA GLY A 55 -11.55 -4.81 -23.91
C GLY A 55 -12.78 -5.25 -23.11
N ASP A 56 -13.88 -5.62 -23.79
CA ASP A 56 -15.12 -6.09 -23.16
C ASP A 56 -14.92 -7.46 -22.48
N ILE A 57 -14.16 -8.34 -23.12
CA ILE A 57 -13.79 -9.65 -22.56
C ILE A 57 -13.00 -9.45 -21.29
N MET A 58 -11.96 -8.59 -21.29
CA MET A 58 -11.14 -8.32 -20.10
C MET A 58 -11.97 -7.71 -18.96
N ARG A 59 -12.85 -6.75 -19.25
CA ARG A 59 -13.77 -6.18 -18.24
C ARG A 59 -14.72 -7.21 -17.64
N THR A 60 -15.07 -8.24 -18.40
CA THR A 60 -15.95 -9.33 -17.94
C THR A 60 -15.19 -10.34 -17.12
N VAL A 61 -13.99 -10.74 -17.58
CA VAL A 61 -13.07 -11.63 -16.84
C VAL A 61 -12.67 -11.04 -15.49
N ASP A 62 -12.48 -9.73 -15.40
CA ASP A 62 -12.19 -9.03 -14.14
C ASP A 62 -13.28 -9.22 -13.06
N LYS A 63 -14.49 -9.57 -13.47
CA LYS A 63 -15.59 -9.83 -12.52
C LYS A 63 -15.62 -11.28 -12.03
N LEU A 64 -14.72 -12.15 -12.55
CA LEU A 64 -14.75 -13.61 -12.29
C LEU A 64 -14.83 -13.93 -10.79
N ASP A 65 -13.98 -13.30 -9.98
CA ASP A 65 -13.95 -13.54 -8.52
C ASP A 65 -15.25 -13.13 -7.81
N LYS A 66 -15.98 -12.17 -8.39
CA LYS A 66 -17.19 -11.61 -7.76
C LYS A 66 -18.47 -12.34 -8.16
N ILE A 67 -18.54 -12.76 -9.42
CA ILE A 67 -19.80 -13.30 -9.97
C ILE A 67 -19.72 -14.78 -10.35
N GLY A 68 -18.50 -15.35 -10.37
CA GLY A 68 -18.24 -16.74 -10.73
C GLY A 68 -18.20 -17.03 -12.24
N PRO A 69 -17.64 -18.18 -12.64
CA PRO A 69 -17.40 -18.53 -14.04
C PRO A 69 -18.69 -18.68 -14.86
N ASP A 70 -19.77 -19.19 -14.28
CA ASP A 70 -21.03 -19.40 -15.00
C ASP A 70 -21.64 -18.06 -15.45
N LYS A 71 -21.66 -17.06 -14.56
CA LYS A 71 -22.17 -15.73 -14.90
C LYS A 71 -21.26 -15.00 -15.88
N VAL A 72 -19.92 -15.16 -15.73
CA VAL A 72 -18.97 -14.65 -16.72
C VAL A 72 -19.25 -15.24 -18.09
N ARG A 73 -19.46 -16.55 -18.19
CA ARG A 73 -19.81 -17.24 -19.44
C ARG A 73 -21.08 -16.68 -20.08
N VAL A 74 -22.15 -16.49 -19.29
CA VAL A 74 -23.40 -15.90 -19.77
C VAL A 74 -23.15 -14.51 -20.38
N ILE A 75 -22.41 -13.63 -19.67
CA ILE A 75 -22.09 -12.27 -20.18
C ILE A 75 -21.25 -12.35 -21.47
N LEU A 76 -20.25 -13.24 -21.53
CA LEU A 76 -19.42 -13.42 -22.73
C LEU A 76 -20.27 -13.83 -23.95
N VAL A 77 -21.24 -14.72 -23.76
CA VAL A 77 -22.08 -15.22 -24.85
C VAL A 77 -23.23 -14.26 -25.17
N GLU A 78 -24.02 -13.86 -24.17
CA GLU A 78 -25.27 -13.13 -24.39
C GLU A 78 -25.03 -11.62 -24.60
N ASP A 79 -24.16 -10.99 -23.81
CA ASP A 79 -23.95 -9.53 -23.86
C ASP A 79 -22.86 -9.16 -24.87
N ILE A 80 -21.73 -9.90 -24.90
CA ILE A 80 -20.61 -9.62 -25.81
C ILE A 80 -20.80 -10.33 -27.17
N GLY A 81 -21.64 -11.36 -27.23
CA GLY A 81 -21.96 -12.09 -28.45
C GLY A 81 -20.81 -12.99 -28.92
N LEU A 82 -20.14 -13.68 -28.00
CA LEU A 82 -19.16 -14.72 -28.32
C LEU A 82 -19.86 -16.06 -28.58
N SER A 83 -19.18 -16.94 -29.31
CA SER A 83 -19.63 -18.34 -29.38
C SER A 83 -19.43 -19.03 -28.01
N GLU A 84 -20.24 -20.07 -27.74
CA GLU A 84 -20.06 -20.91 -26.55
C GLU A 84 -18.68 -21.57 -26.50
N GLN A 85 -18.12 -21.88 -27.66
CA GLN A 85 -16.80 -22.45 -27.80
C GLN A 85 -15.74 -21.43 -27.34
N ASP A 86 -15.77 -20.19 -27.87
CA ASP A 86 -14.79 -19.15 -27.54
C ASP A 86 -14.86 -18.76 -26.04
N ALA A 87 -16.08 -18.60 -25.51
CA ALA A 87 -16.28 -18.35 -24.08
C ALA A 87 -15.69 -19.47 -23.22
N GLY A 88 -15.90 -20.73 -23.65
CA GLY A 88 -15.30 -21.89 -22.98
C GLY A 88 -13.78 -21.93 -23.08
N GLU A 89 -13.18 -21.53 -24.21
CA GLU A 89 -11.72 -21.47 -24.37
C GLU A 89 -11.11 -20.35 -23.53
N ILE A 90 -11.73 -19.17 -23.47
CA ILE A 90 -11.32 -18.09 -22.61
C ILE A 90 -11.31 -18.52 -21.14
N LEU A 91 -12.39 -19.12 -20.66
CA LEU A 91 -12.50 -19.58 -19.27
C LEU A 91 -11.46 -20.67 -18.95
N ARG A 92 -11.19 -21.60 -19.88
CA ARG A 92 -10.13 -22.60 -19.69
C ARG A 92 -8.75 -21.99 -19.65
N PHE A 93 -8.46 -20.99 -20.50
CA PHE A 93 -7.19 -20.29 -20.55
C PHE A 93 -6.91 -19.53 -19.26
N ILE A 94 -7.84 -18.72 -18.81
CA ILE A 94 -7.66 -17.94 -17.56
C ILE A 94 -7.69 -18.81 -16.30
N ALA A 95 -8.18 -20.04 -16.39
CA ALA A 95 -8.18 -21.02 -15.30
C ALA A 95 -6.87 -21.81 -15.20
N ILE A 96 -5.88 -21.58 -16.04
CA ILE A 96 -4.56 -22.21 -15.93
C ILE A 96 -3.94 -21.82 -14.57
N ARG A 97 -3.60 -22.83 -13.76
CA ARG A 97 -3.05 -22.68 -12.41
C ARG A 97 -1.91 -23.68 -12.20
N GLY A 98 -1.06 -23.40 -11.24
CA GLY A 98 0.08 -24.21 -10.83
C GLY A 98 1.18 -23.34 -10.23
N THR A 99 2.38 -23.87 -10.08
CA THR A 99 3.58 -23.11 -9.81
C THR A 99 3.84 -22.13 -10.97
N ASN A 100 4.62 -21.08 -10.74
CA ASN A 100 4.96 -20.13 -11.80
C ASN A 100 5.58 -20.82 -13.03
N ALA A 101 6.47 -21.78 -12.80
CA ALA A 101 7.09 -22.56 -13.86
C ALA A 101 6.08 -23.42 -14.66
N GLU A 102 5.10 -24.04 -13.99
CA GLU A 102 4.05 -24.83 -14.65
C GLU A 102 3.12 -23.94 -15.48
N VAL A 103 2.71 -22.76 -14.94
CA VAL A 103 1.86 -21.83 -15.69
C VAL A 103 2.60 -21.33 -16.94
N LEU A 104 3.83 -20.85 -16.81
CA LEU A 104 4.65 -20.41 -17.94
C LEU A 104 4.87 -21.54 -18.95
N GLY A 105 5.16 -22.78 -18.48
CA GLY A 105 5.32 -23.95 -19.35
C GLY A 105 4.05 -24.28 -20.13
N ARG A 106 2.85 -24.10 -19.57
CA ARG A 106 1.59 -24.29 -20.31
C ARG A 106 1.34 -23.17 -21.32
N LEU A 107 1.77 -21.95 -21.05
CA LEU A 107 1.68 -20.83 -22.00
C LEU A 107 2.58 -21.03 -23.22
N GLU A 108 3.71 -21.73 -23.09
CA GLU A 108 4.59 -22.07 -24.22
C GLU A 108 3.87 -22.87 -25.33
N ALA A 109 2.81 -23.61 -25.02
CA ALA A 109 2.02 -24.32 -26.03
C ALA A 109 1.28 -23.39 -27.03
N TYR A 110 1.18 -22.11 -26.73
CA TYR A 110 0.56 -21.09 -27.57
C TYR A 110 1.59 -20.28 -28.38
N ARG A 111 2.89 -20.44 -28.09
CA ARG A 111 3.97 -19.68 -28.73
C ARG A 111 3.97 -19.84 -30.26
N GLY A 112 4.32 -18.77 -30.97
CA GLY A 112 4.37 -18.72 -32.43
C GLY A 112 3.02 -18.53 -33.12
N ARG A 113 1.95 -18.30 -32.36
CA ARG A 113 0.60 -18.07 -32.92
C ARG A 113 0.24 -16.60 -33.03
N ASP A 114 0.81 -15.76 -32.18
CA ASP A 114 0.58 -14.32 -32.15
C ASP A 114 1.80 -13.58 -31.56
N GLU A 115 2.26 -12.52 -32.23
CA GLU A 115 3.46 -11.77 -31.85
C GLU A 115 3.30 -11.05 -30.49
N ALA A 116 2.12 -10.49 -30.22
CA ALA A 116 1.86 -9.82 -28.94
C ALA A 116 1.88 -10.84 -27.78
N PHE A 117 1.31 -12.02 -28.00
CA PHE A 117 1.36 -13.12 -27.04
C PHE A 117 2.80 -13.51 -26.72
N ASP A 118 3.62 -13.75 -27.75
CA ASP A 118 5.02 -14.16 -27.60
C ASP A 118 5.81 -13.12 -26.84
N THR A 119 5.65 -11.84 -27.19
CA THR A 119 6.26 -10.71 -26.47
C THR A 119 5.83 -10.69 -25.01
N GLY A 120 4.54 -10.83 -24.74
CA GLY A 120 4.00 -10.83 -23.38
C GLY A 120 4.51 -12.00 -22.54
N LEU A 121 4.67 -13.17 -23.15
CA LEU A 121 5.22 -14.36 -22.48
C LEU A 121 6.69 -14.19 -22.13
N ASP A 122 7.50 -13.62 -23.04
CA ASP A 122 8.91 -13.32 -22.80
C ASP A 122 9.08 -12.26 -21.68
N GLU A 123 8.26 -11.22 -21.71
CA GLU A 123 8.23 -10.20 -20.66
C GLU A 123 7.84 -10.80 -19.30
N LEU A 124 6.77 -11.58 -19.23
CA LEU A 124 6.29 -12.21 -17.98
C LEU A 124 7.32 -13.20 -17.43
N THR A 125 7.96 -14.00 -18.29
CA THR A 125 9.04 -14.91 -17.91
C THR A 125 10.23 -14.14 -17.34
N THR A 126 10.58 -13.01 -17.96
CA THR A 126 11.65 -12.14 -17.48
C THR A 126 11.31 -11.50 -16.14
N VAL A 127 10.07 -11.02 -15.98
CA VAL A 127 9.60 -10.42 -14.72
C VAL A 127 9.62 -11.44 -13.57
N THR A 128 9.14 -12.66 -13.76
CA THR A 128 9.17 -13.71 -12.73
C THR A 128 10.60 -14.08 -12.34
N LYS A 129 11.51 -14.19 -13.31
CA LYS A 129 12.94 -14.41 -13.06
C LYS A 129 13.56 -13.28 -12.24
N TYR A 130 13.24 -12.03 -12.58
CA TYR A 130 13.78 -10.87 -11.85
C TYR A 130 13.15 -10.70 -10.46
N LEU A 131 11.88 -11.05 -10.25
CA LEU A 131 11.28 -11.06 -8.93
C LEU A 131 12.06 -11.97 -7.97
N ALA A 132 12.36 -13.20 -8.41
CA ALA A 132 13.20 -14.11 -7.64
C ALA A 132 14.60 -13.53 -7.38
N ALA A 133 15.21 -12.89 -8.39
CA ALA A 133 16.53 -12.26 -8.26
C ALA A 133 16.53 -11.04 -7.31
N PHE A 134 15.41 -10.31 -7.22
CA PHE A 134 15.19 -9.24 -6.25
C PHE A 134 14.90 -9.77 -4.83
N GLY A 135 14.86 -11.10 -4.64
CA GLY A 135 14.67 -11.73 -3.35
C GLY A 135 13.22 -11.87 -2.91
N VAL A 136 12.25 -11.75 -3.83
CA VAL A 136 10.85 -12.05 -3.54
C VAL A 136 10.68 -13.58 -3.48
N PRO A 137 10.28 -14.17 -2.34
CA PRO A 137 10.04 -15.60 -2.23
C PRO A 137 8.92 -16.07 -3.17
N GLU A 138 9.04 -17.31 -3.68
CA GLU A 138 8.06 -17.83 -4.65
C GLU A 138 6.64 -17.96 -4.06
N GLU A 139 6.51 -18.15 -2.76
CA GLU A 139 5.22 -18.13 -2.07
C GLU A 139 4.54 -16.76 -2.01
N ASN A 140 5.28 -15.67 -2.27
CA ASN A 140 4.77 -14.31 -2.23
C ASN A 140 4.43 -13.72 -3.61
N PHE A 141 4.65 -14.45 -4.70
CA PHE A 141 4.17 -14.03 -6.02
C PHE A 141 3.69 -15.20 -6.87
N ALA A 142 2.70 -14.96 -7.71
CA ALA A 142 2.13 -15.97 -8.59
C ALA A 142 1.75 -15.40 -9.95
N VAL A 143 1.98 -16.15 -11.01
CA VAL A 143 1.40 -15.87 -12.34
C VAL A 143 -0.08 -16.21 -12.30
N ASP A 144 -0.93 -15.20 -12.52
CA ASP A 144 -2.39 -15.34 -12.47
C ASP A 144 -3.06 -14.69 -13.67
N LEU A 145 -3.53 -15.50 -14.61
CA LEU A 145 -4.14 -15.05 -15.86
C LEU A 145 -5.53 -14.42 -15.67
N THR A 146 -6.14 -14.53 -14.49
CA THR A 146 -7.42 -13.85 -14.20
C THR A 146 -7.24 -12.35 -13.94
N ILE A 147 -6.01 -11.90 -13.69
CA ILE A 147 -5.75 -10.47 -13.55
C ILE A 147 -5.82 -9.84 -14.94
N ALA A 148 -7.02 -9.50 -15.32
CA ALA A 148 -7.33 -8.72 -16.49
C ALA A 148 -7.54 -7.24 -16.14
N ARG A 149 -7.45 -6.93 -14.83
CA ARG A 149 -7.70 -5.59 -14.27
C ARG A 149 -6.76 -4.55 -14.81
N GLY A 150 -7.27 -3.40 -14.68
CA GLY A 150 -6.62 -2.14 -14.88
C GLY A 150 -7.48 -1.29 -15.79
N LEU A 151 -7.35 0.00 -15.59
CA LEU A 151 -7.85 0.98 -16.52
C LEU A 151 -7.25 0.65 -17.90
N ASP A 152 -7.93 0.99 -18.97
CA ASP A 152 -7.55 0.61 -20.35
C ASP A 152 -6.14 1.09 -20.77
N TYR A 153 -5.47 1.88 -19.92
CA TYR A 153 -4.13 2.40 -20.18
C TYR A 153 -2.97 1.43 -19.89
N TYR A 154 -3.18 0.27 -19.22
CA TYR A 154 -2.11 -0.69 -19.02
C TYR A 154 -1.77 -1.42 -20.31
N THR A 155 -0.47 -1.53 -20.60
CA THR A 155 0.06 -2.03 -21.87
C THR A 155 0.94 -3.27 -21.75
N GLY A 156 1.41 -3.58 -20.55
CA GLY A 156 2.33 -4.68 -20.26
C GLY A 156 1.96 -5.42 -18.98
N THR A 157 2.94 -5.62 -18.11
CA THR A 157 2.77 -6.31 -16.83
C THR A 157 1.78 -5.57 -15.93
N VAL A 158 0.91 -6.33 -15.27
CA VAL A 158 -0.08 -5.87 -14.28
C VAL A 158 0.09 -6.66 -12.99
N TYR A 159 -0.17 -6.00 -11.86
CA TYR A 159 -0.02 -6.57 -10.52
C TYR A 159 -1.26 -6.38 -9.69
N GLU A 160 -1.54 -7.37 -8.84
CA GLU A 160 -2.54 -7.27 -7.80
C GLU A 160 -2.04 -8.00 -6.55
N THR A 161 -2.03 -7.31 -5.40
CA THR A 161 -1.62 -7.92 -4.13
C THR A 161 -2.83 -8.15 -3.25
N ARG A 162 -2.96 -9.36 -2.73
CA ARG A 162 -4.06 -9.77 -1.84
C ARG A 162 -3.50 -10.40 -0.57
N MET A 163 -4.21 -10.22 0.53
CA MET A 163 -3.99 -10.98 1.76
C MET A 163 -4.54 -12.38 1.59
N LEU A 164 -3.73 -13.41 1.93
CA LEU A 164 -4.13 -14.81 1.77
C LEU A 164 -5.16 -15.25 2.81
N ASP A 165 -5.13 -14.64 4.00
CA ASP A 165 -6.04 -14.96 5.10
C ASP A 165 -7.36 -14.18 5.02
N HIS A 166 -7.43 -13.15 4.17
CA HIS A 166 -8.59 -12.28 4.00
C HIS A 166 -8.90 -12.01 2.51
N PRO A 167 -9.15 -13.07 1.70
CA PRO A 167 -9.38 -12.94 0.26
C PRO A 167 -10.63 -12.13 -0.09
N GLU A 168 -11.63 -12.09 0.83
CA GLU A 168 -12.89 -11.35 0.67
C GLU A 168 -12.70 -9.84 0.53
N ILE A 169 -11.57 -9.31 1.02
CA ILE A 169 -11.26 -7.89 0.99
C ILE A 169 -10.85 -7.43 -0.41
N GLY A 170 -10.37 -8.37 -1.22
CA GLY A 170 -9.83 -8.10 -2.55
C GLY A 170 -8.43 -7.49 -2.51
N ALA A 171 -8.04 -6.79 -3.57
CA ALA A 171 -6.71 -6.24 -3.70
C ALA A 171 -6.44 -5.10 -2.70
N ILE A 172 -5.33 -5.21 -1.97
CA ILE A 172 -4.82 -4.15 -1.09
C ILE A 172 -3.80 -3.25 -1.80
N CYS A 173 -3.25 -3.72 -2.91
CA CYS A 173 -2.33 -2.99 -3.75
C CYS A 173 -2.52 -3.44 -5.20
N ALA A 174 -2.41 -2.53 -6.15
CA ALA A 174 -2.50 -2.83 -7.58
C ALA A 174 -1.69 -1.85 -8.42
N GLY A 175 -1.26 -2.28 -9.60
CA GLY A 175 -0.48 -1.46 -10.50
C GLY A 175 -0.16 -2.15 -11.82
N GLY A 176 0.73 -1.55 -12.61
CA GLY A 176 1.19 -2.13 -13.86
C GLY A 176 1.97 -1.14 -14.71
N ARG A 177 2.36 -1.61 -15.89
CA ARG A 177 3.01 -0.84 -16.93
C ARG A 177 2.00 -0.11 -17.80
N TYR A 178 2.30 1.14 -18.11
CA TYR A 178 1.57 1.99 -19.04
C TYR A 178 2.56 2.73 -19.94
N ASP A 179 2.40 2.61 -21.25
CA ASP A 179 3.32 3.24 -22.21
C ASP A 179 2.76 4.57 -22.73
N ASN A 180 1.45 4.68 -22.90
CA ASN A 180 0.82 5.76 -23.65
C ASN A 180 0.07 6.78 -22.76
N LEU A 181 0.11 6.63 -21.42
CA LEU A 181 -0.66 7.51 -20.53
C LEU A 181 -0.25 8.99 -20.65
N ALA A 182 1.03 9.26 -20.84
CA ALA A 182 1.54 10.62 -20.97
C ALA A 182 1.12 11.30 -22.27
N GLU A 183 0.78 10.55 -23.32
CA GLU A 183 0.37 11.07 -24.63
C GLU A 183 -0.93 11.85 -24.59
N TYR A 184 -1.78 11.63 -23.57
CA TYR A 184 -2.97 12.44 -23.31
C TYR A 184 -2.65 13.90 -22.91
N TYR A 185 -1.41 14.15 -22.46
CA TYR A 185 -1.01 15.44 -21.88
C TYR A 185 0.27 16.01 -22.50
N SER A 186 0.97 15.25 -23.33
CA SER A 186 2.29 15.61 -23.87
C SER A 186 2.56 14.85 -25.18
N ASP A 187 3.30 15.46 -26.09
CA ASP A 187 3.80 14.81 -27.30
C ASP A 187 5.02 13.90 -27.04
N ARG A 188 5.40 13.73 -25.78
CA ARG A 188 6.55 12.88 -25.38
C ARG A 188 6.08 11.47 -25.06
N SER A 189 6.83 10.48 -25.55
CA SER A 189 6.68 9.10 -25.12
C SER A 189 7.35 8.91 -23.74
N LEU A 190 6.54 8.73 -22.71
CA LEU A 190 6.97 8.56 -21.33
C LEU A 190 6.38 7.25 -20.74
N PRO A 191 6.93 6.09 -21.18
CA PRO A 191 6.47 4.82 -20.61
C PRO A 191 6.73 4.79 -19.12
N GLY A 192 5.78 4.22 -18.36
CA GLY A 192 5.86 4.14 -16.93
C GLY A 192 5.41 2.79 -16.39
N VAL A 193 5.86 2.49 -15.19
CA VAL A 193 5.34 1.41 -14.34
C VAL A 193 5.15 1.95 -12.93
N GLY A 194 4.02 1.65 -12.34
CA GLY A 194 3.68 2.17 -11.02
C GLY A 194 2.70 1.31 -10.28
N VAL A 195 2.52 1.65 -9.00
CA VAL A 195 1.66 0.92 -8.08
C VAL A 195 0.95 1.89 -7.15
N ALA A 196 -0.25 1.52 -6.70
CA ALA A 196 -0.99 2.22 -5.68
C ALA A 196 -1.37 1.25 -4.55
N ILE A 197 -1.04 1.62 -3.31
CA ILE A 197 -1.47 0.90 -2.11
C ILE A 197 -2.80 1.50 -1.65
N GLY A 198 -3.80 0.64 -1.46
CA GLY A 198 -5.09 1.03 -0.91
C GLY A 198 -5.02 1.23 0.61
N LEU A 199 -4.39 2.33 1.06
CA LEU A 199 -4.09 2.58 2.46
C LEU A 199 -5.33 2.46 3.37
N THR A 200 -6.43 3.09 2.99
CA THR A 200 -7.69 3.03 3.78
C THR A 200 -8.21 1.60 3.89
N ARG A 201 -8.16 0.82 2.80
CA ARG A 201 -8.60 -0.58 2.79
C ARG A 201 -7.69 -1.44 3.66
N LEU A 202 -6.38 -1.29 3.51
CA LEU A 202 -5.40 -2.02 4.31
C LEU A 202 -5.58 -1.73 5.80
N PHE A 203 -5.66 -0.45 6.17
CA PHE A 203 -5.87 -0.05 7.55
C PHE A 203 -7.18 -0.60 8.14
N TYR A 204 -8.28 -0.47 7.41
CA TYR A 204 -9.58 -0.97 7.83
C TYR A 204 -9.54 -2.47 8.17
N VAL A 205 -8.90 -3.26 7.33
CA VAL A 205 -8.77 -4.70 7.56
C VAL A 205 -7.93 -5.01 8.79
N LEU A 206 -6.77 -4.37 8.89
CA LEU A 206 -5.88 -4.59 10.03
C LEU A 206 -6.56 -4.24 11.35
N ASP A 207 -7.38 -3.20 11.36
CA ASP A 207 -8.16 -2.76 12.53
C ASP A 207 -9.28 -3.75 12.85
N GLU A 208 -10.16 -4.07 11.89
CA GLU A 208 -11.28 -5.00 12.07
C GLU A 208 -10.84 -6.41 12.50
N GLN A 209 -9.68 -6.86 12.03
CA GLN A 209 -9.12 -8.17 12.38
C GLN A 209 -8.29 -8.14 13.67
N GLY A 210 -8.18 -6.97 14.33
CA GLY A 210 -7.38 -6.81 15.53
C GLY A 210 -5.89 -7.17 15.30
N MET A 211 -5.40 -6.89 14.12
CA MET A 211 -4.00 -7.15 13.75
C MET A 211 -3.08 -5.97 14.12
N LEU A 212 -3.64 -4.79 14.36
CA LEU A 212 -2.86 -3.64 14.78
C LEU A 212 -2.35 -3.83 16.20
N ASN A 213 -1.09 -3.46 16.44
CA ASN A 213 -0.52 -3.49 17.77
C ASN A 213 -1.18 -2.40 18.66
N PRO A 214 -1.95 -2.76 19.71
CA PRO A 214 -2.65 -1.80 20.56
C PRO A 214 -1.69 -0.98 21.44
N ASP A 215 -0.44 -1.44 21.59
CA ASP A 215 0.55 -0.75 22.41
C ASP A 215 1.27 0.39 21.67
N LEU A 216 1.04 0.51 20.34
CA LEU A 216 1.57 1.62 19.57
C LEU A 216 0.96 2.95 20.00
N LEU A 217 1.81 3.97 19.99
CA LEU A 217 1.38 5.33 20.28
C LEU A 217 0.54 5.89 19.13
N THR A 218 -0.77 5.94 19.30
CA THR A 218 -1.72 6.51 18.32
C THR A 218 -2.06 7.97 18.56
N ALA A 219 -1.50 8.58 19.61
CA ALA A 219 -1.73 9.98 19.95
C ALA A 219 -1.33 10.92 18.81
N PRO A 220 -2.12 11.98 18.54
CA PRO A 220 -1.81 12.97 17.49
C PRO A 220 -0.58 13.81 17.81
N ALA A 221 -0.16 13.84 19.09
CA ALA A 221 1.01 14.54 19.56
C ALA A 221 1.78 13.72 20.61
N ASP A 222 3.08 13.94 20.70
CA ASP A 222 3.93 13.36 21.74
C ASP A 222 3.82 14.16 23.03
N VAL A 223 3.58 15.48 22.89
CA VAL A 223 3.55 16.44 23.97
C VAL A 223 2.36 17.38 23.82
N LEU A 224 1.61 17.56 24.92
CA LEU A 224 0.67 18.66 25.08
C LEU A 224 1.30 19.72 25.98
N LEU A 225 1.58 20.89 25.44
CA LEU A 225 2.07 22.04 26.20
C LEU A 225 0.87 22.81 26.78
N LEU A 226 0.85 22.98 28.08
CA LEU A 226 -0.18 23.69 28.83
C LEU A 226 0.38 25.04 29.33
N PRO A 227 0.14 26.15 28.62
CA PRO A 227 0.40 27.47 29.16
C PRO A 227 -0.49 27.72 30.37
N MET A 228 0.15 28.26 31.46
CA MET A 228 -0.54 28.62 32.69
C MET A 228 -0.56 30.18 32.86
N THR A 229 -0.12 30.89 31.82
CA THR A 229 -0.11 32.35 31.71
C THR A 229 -1.07 32.81 30.61
N ASP A 230 -1.48 34.07 30.65
CA ASP A 230 -2.32 34.65 29.59
C ASP A 230 -1.53 34.96 28.33
N ASP A 231 -0.24 35.29 28.45
CA ASP A 231 0.68 35.45 27.33
C ASP A 231 1.31 34.10 26.96
N PHE A 232 1.12 33.69 25.71
CA PHE A 232 1.61 32.43 25.18
C PHE A 232 2.99 32.50 24.52
N THR A 233 3.68 33.65 24.56
CA THR A 233 4.97 33.86 23.87
C THR A 233 5.98 32.79 24.27
N ALA A 234 6.22 32.60 25.56
CA ALA A 234 7.15 31.56 26.05
C ALA A 234 6.72 30.14 25.70
N ALA A 235 5.41 29.88 25.69
CA ALA A 235 4.88 28.56 25.30
C ALA A 235 5.06 28.29 23.79
N VAL A 236 4.92 29.32 22.95
CA VAL A 236 5.15 29.19 21.50
C VAL A 236 6.65 28.95 21.22
N GLU A 237 7.54 29.67 21.93
CA GLU A 237 8.99 29.47 21.81
C GLU A 237 9.39 28.03 22.23
N LEU A 238 8.89 27.56 23.37
CA LEU A 238 9.15 26.21 23.86
C LEU A 238 8.59 25.14 22.90
N ALA A 239 7.37 25.31 22.39
CA ALA A 239 6.79 24.41 21.42
C ALA A 239 7.59 24.38 20.10
N THR A 240 8.10 25.53 19.66
CA THR A 240 8.95 25.62 18.48
C THR A 240 10.26 24.86 18.70
N ARG A 241 10.87 24.99 19.87
CA ARG A 241 12.08 24.24 20.24
C ARG A 241 11.83 22.72 20.22
N PHE A 242 10.73 22.27 20.80
CA PHE A 242 10.35 20.86 20.82
C PHE A 242 10.10 20.32 19.40
N ARG A 243 9.37 21.08 18.55
CA ARG A 243 9.13 20.72 17.15
C ARG A 243 10.41 20.65 16.34
N ASN A 244 11.34 21.61 16.52
CA ASN A 244 12.65 21.58 15.87
C ASN A 244 13.49 20.38 16.31
N ALA A 245 13.27 19.88 17.52
CA ALA A 245 13.86 18.65 18.03
C ALA A 245 13.15 17.39 17.56
N GLY A 246 12.11 17.48 16.70
CA GLY A 246 11.38 16.36 16.10
C GLY A 246 10.22 15.81 16.96
N LEU A 247 9.83 16.51 18.05
CA LEU A 247 8.69 16.10 18.87
C LEU A 247 7.38 16.70 18.30
N ARG A 248 6.35 15.86 18.11
CA ARG A 248 5.01 16.29 17.73
C ARG A 248 4.39 17.03 18.92
N THR A 249 4.36 18.34 18.87
CA THR A 249 3.96 19.20 20.00
C THR A 249 2.71 19.98 19.69
N GLN A 250 1.70 19.86 20.55
CA GLN A 250 0.47 20.64 20.52
C GLN A 250 0.47 21.65 21.69
N ILE A 251 0.05 22.90 21.44
CA ILE A 251 -0.22 23.87 22.48
C ILE A 251 -1.72 23.88 22.78
N TYR A 252 -2.09 23.75 24.03
CA TYR A 252 -3.48 23.89 24.44
C TYR A 252 -3.83 25.38 24.57
N SER A 253 -4.60 25.90 23.65
CA SER A 253 -4.88 27.34 23.55
C SER A 253 -6.22 27.77 24.16
N GLU A 254 -7.06 26.82 24.62
CA GLU A 254 -8.36 27.17 25.18
C GLU A 254 -8.25 27.52 26.66
N GLN A 255 -9.01 28.56 27.10
CA GLN A 255 -9.11 28.94 28.51
C GLN A 255 -10.12 28.02 29.21
N LYS A 256 -9.70 26.83 29.63
CA LYS A 256 -10.50 25.87 30.39
C LYS A 256 -9.82 25.55 31.72
N LYS A 257 -10.62 25.00 32.65
CA LYS A 257 -10.14 24.54 33.97
C LYS A 257 -9.06 23.46 33.76
N PHE A 258 -8.07 23.42 34.63
CA PHE A 258 -6.95 22.47 34.59
C PHE A 258 -7.39 21.02 34.36
N LYS A 259 -8.43 20.57 35.10
CA LYS A 259 -8.98 19.20 34.95
C LYS A 259 -9.42 18.92 33.51
N ALA A 260 -10.02 19.89 32.83
CA ALA A 260 -10.46 19.70 31.42
C ALA A 260 -9.28 19.59 30.47
N LYS A 261 -8.21 20.36 30.68
CA LYS A 261 -6.97 20.28 29.91
C LYS A 261 -6.31 18.90 30.06
N MET A 262 -6.25 18.36 31.28
CA MET A 262 -5.71 17.03 31.56
C MET A 262 -6.57 15.92 30.94
N THR A 263 -7.89 16.02 31.06
CA THR A 263 -8.81 15.08 30.42
C THR A 263 -8.67 15.08 28.89
N TYR A 264 -8.36 16.20 28.29
CA TYR A 264 -8.09 16.29 26.84
C TYR A 264 -6.86 15.50 26.46
N ALA A 265 -5.74 15.65 27.19
CA ALA A 265 -4.51 14.89 26.94
C ALA A 265 -4.75 13.38 27.09
N ASP A 266 -5.47 12.98 28.14
CA ASP A 266 -5.80 11.58 28.46
C ASP A 266 -6.68 10.96 27.37
N LYS A 267 -7.76 11.62 26.95
CA LYS A 267 -8.64 11.16 25.87
C LYS A 267 -7.94 10.96 24.53
N LEU A 268 -6.93 11.77 24.23
CA LEU A 268 -6.14 11.66 23.02
C LEU A 268 -4.96 10.69 23.16
N GLY A 269 -4.74 10.13 24.34
CA GLY A 269 -3.61 9.24 24.61
C GLY A 269 -2.25 9.93 24.52
N ILE A 270 -2.18 11.27 24.68
CA ILE A 270 -0.93 12.02 24.63
C ILE A 270 -0.07 11.65 25.83
N PRO A 271 1.14 11.09 25.63
CA PRO A 271 1.91 10.51 26.74
C PRO A 271 2.54 11.54 27.66
N TYR A 272 2.86 12.74 27.18
CA TYR A 272 3.52 13.77 27.95
C TYR A 272 2.74 15.07 27.97
N VAL A 273 2.64 15.67 29.15
CA VAL A 273 2.12 17.01 29.34
C VAL A 273 3.22 17.89 29.92
N VAL A 274 3.39 19.07 29.37
CA VAL A 274 4.37 20.05 29.83
C VAL A 274 3.64 21.28 30.31
N PHE A 275 3.88 21.65 31.56
CA PHE A 275 3.34 22.86 32.18
C PHE A 275 4.38 23.99 32.05
N LEU A 276 3.90 25.17 31.76
CA LEU A 276 4.71 26.38 31.68
C LEU A 276 3.97 27.55 32.33
N GLY A 277 4.31 27.85 33.56
CA GLY A 277 3.82 28.97 34.33
C GLY A 277 4.88 30.07 34.51
N GLU A 278 4.54 31.10 35.29
CA GLU A 278 5.43 32.23 35.55
C GLU A 278 6.72 31.79 36.25
N ASP A 279 6.64 30.85 37.19
CA ASP A 279 7.81 30.35 37.91
C ASP A 279 8.75 29.55 36.99
N GLU A 280 8.21 28.68 36.12
CA GLU A 280 9.01 27.94 35.14
C GLU A 280 9.68 28.90 34.16
N ILE A 281 8.97 29.92 33.70
CA ILE A 281 9.52 30.90 32.77
C ILE A 281 10.67 31.69 33.44
N ALA A 282 10.47 32.14 34.67
CA ALA A 282 11.47 32.89 35.42
C ALA A 282 12.75 32.06 35.69
N GLN A 283 12.61 30.77 35.89
CA GLN A 283 13.71 29.83 36.15
C GLN A 283 14.32 29.25 34.87
N GLY A 284 13.75 29.52 33.70
CA GLY A 284 14.18 28.89 32.44
C GLY A 284 13.95 27.39 32.39
N THR A 285 12.95 26.89 33.11
CA THR A 285 12.58 25.46 33.19
C THR A 285 11.19 25.20 32.64
N CYS A 286 10.81 23.93 32.55
CA CYS A 286 9.44 23.48 32.28
C CYS A 286 9.13 22.23 33.14
N SER A 287 7.88 22.07 33.53
CA SER A 287 7.44 20.94 34.33
C SER A 287 6.87 19.85 33.42
N VAL A 288 7.58 18.74 33.29
CA VAL A 288 7.23 17.61 32.41
C VAL A 288 6.54 16.52 33.21
N LYS A 289 5.33 16.12 32.79
CA LYS A 289 4.58 15.00 33.39
C LYS A 289 4.38 13.89 32.37
N ASN A 290 4.82 12.68 32.72
CA ASN A 290 4.49 11.46 32.01
C ASN A 290 3.12 10.96 32.47
N LEU A 291 2.12 10.91 31.59
CA LEU A 291 0.76 10.49 31.96
C LEU A 291 0.62 8.99 32.19
N ARG A 292 1.53 8.17 31.65
CA ARG A 292 1.50 6.72 31.86
C ARG A 292 2.03 6.31 33.24
N THR A 293 3.10 6.96 33.68
CA THR A 293 3.73 6.64 34.99
C THR A 293 3.27 7.55 36.12
N GLY A 294 2.69 8.69 35.78
CA GLY A 294 2.34 9.73 36.75
C GLY A 294 3.51 10.58 37.24
N GLN A 295 4.76 10.26 36.86
CA GLN A 295 5.93 11.02 37.26
C GLN A 295 5.93 12.43 36.69
N GLN A 296 6.33 13.39 37.50
CA GLN A 296 6.47 14.79 37.12
C GLN A 296 7.83 15.33 37.61
N VAL A 297 8.53 16.01 36.71
CA VAL A 297 9.87 16.56 36.99
C VAL A 297 9.99 17.95 36.37
N SER A 298 10.77 18.82 37.03
CA SER A 298 11.13 20.12 36.46
C SER A 298 12.50 20.02 35.78
N LEU A 299 12.58 20.46 34.55
CA LEU A 299 13.76 20.29 33.69
C LEU A 299 14.00 21.54 32.86
N SER A 300 15.22 21.71 32.41
CA SER A 300 15.52 22.65 31.31
C SER A 300 14.84 22.15 30.01
N PRO A 301 14.58 23.05 29.04
CA PRO A 301 14.00 22.65 27.77
C PRO A 301 14.75 21.53 27.04
N ASP A 302 16.09 21.50 27.10
CA ASP A 302 16.91 20.48 26.43
C ASP A 302 16.78 19.12 27.13
N GLU A 303 16.86 19.10 28.46
CA GLU A 303 16.64 17.88 29.23
C GLU A 303 15.22 17.33 29.05
N ALA A 304 14.22 18.20 28.92
CA ALA A 304 12.86 17.82 28.62
C ALA A 304 12.74 17.14 27.24
N VAL A 305 13.42 17.68 26.22
CA VAL A 305 13.49 17.08 24.89
C VAL A 305 14.08 15.67 24.96
N GLU A 306 15.20 15.51 25.63
CA GLU A 306 15.89 14.20 25.75
C GLU A 306 15.05 13.18 26.51
N LEU A 307 14.43 13.56 27.63
CA LEU A 307 13.54 12.71 28.41
C LEU A 307 12.36 12.22 27.56
N ILE A 308 11.68 13.14 26.88
CA ILE A 308 10.48 12.85 26.09
C ILE A 308 10.85 11.99 24.88
N ARG A 309 11.91 12.34 24.14
CA ARG A 309 12.39 11.59 22.98
C ARG A 309 12.70 10.14 23.33
N LYS A 310 13.43 9.93 24.45
CA LYS A 310 13.71 8.58 24.95
C LYS A 310 12.43 7.82 25.26
N GLY A 311 11.51 8.42 26.00
CA GLY A 311 10.25 7.77 26.34
C GLY A 311 9.36 7.47 25.13
N ILE A 312 9.29 8.36 24.13
CA ILE A 312 8.56 8.11 22.87
C ILE A 312 9.22 6.97 22.09
N SER A 313 10.55 6.94 22.01
CA SER A 313 11.27 5.83 21.36
C SER A 313 10.98 4.49 22.02
N GLU A 314 10.84 4.45 23.34
CA GLU A 314 10.48 3.22 24.06
C GLU A 314 9.04 2.79 23.81
N LEU A 315 8.10 3.75 23.67
CA LEU A 315 6.67 3.49 23.37
C LEU A 315 6.44 3.00 21.95
N ASN A 316 7.29 3.39 21.00
CA ASN A 316 7.18 2.99 19.60
C ASN A 316 8.01 1.76 19.25
N LYS A 317 8.52 1.02 20.24
CA LYS A 317 9.19 -0.26 20.01
C LYS A 317 8.16 -1.35 19.74
N GLY A 318 8.23 -1.93 18.54
CA GLY A 318 7.39 -3.05 18.14
C GLY A 318 6.94 -2.98 16.70
N SER A 319 6.48 -4.11 16.18
CA SER A 319 5.86 -4.17 14.85
C SER A 319 4.50 -3.46 14.88
N VAL A 320 4.15 -2.83 13.77
CA VAL A 320 2.81 -2.22 13.58
C VAL A 320 1.72 -3.30 13.59
N ILE A 321 2.05 -4.47 13.06
CA ILE A 321 1.15 -5.64 13.01
C ILE A 321 1.59 -6.64 14.07
N LEU A 322 0.63 -7.14 14.84
CA LEU A 322 0.84 -8.26 15.76
C LEU A 322 1.04 -9.56 14.97
N GLU A 323 2.06 -10.32 15.35
CA GLU A 323 2.17 -11.72 14.92
C GLU A 323 1.07 -12.52 15.63
N LYS A 324 0.12 -13.04 14.87
CA LYS A 324 -0.84 -14.03 15.35
C LYS A 324 -0.37 -15.42 15.01
#